data_726ba3f5f98d4558859c42f75f7ce7af
#
_entry.id   726ba3f5f98d4558859c42f75f7ce7af
#
_cell.length_a   1.000
_cell.length_b   1.000
_cell.length_c   1.000
_cell.angle_alpha   90.00
_cell.angle_beta   90.00
_cell.angle_gamma   90.00
#
_symmetry.space_group_name_H-M   'P 1'
#
loop_
_entity.id
_entity.type
_entity.pdbx_description
1 polymer ?
#
loop_
_entity_poly.entity_id
_entity_poly.type
_entity_poly.pdbx_seq_one_letter_code
_entity_poly.pdbx_strand_id
1 'polypeptide(L)'
;MKKTLLFLNLIFSCALSAQTMAFSVIELKAKDFSEAKVLEDFDKLFDGVKLENGAIVLESIETGSTLGNTHRLAWIYPLGGEMMAEDAIDPLKSDAFWAKMGNYIEEWGPVHHGRILSWQPTDKEEMKLVHIWDVKAKDPIAFKKGHDNILKSFKQDFKDRLVGFGTYDINRPNGATHWVLVSGIDQEDHLMLYDKLENDSKFIELIQSRGESEEVSDFAVKHLRVIM
;
A
#
# COMPACT_ATOMS: atom_id res chain seq x y z
N MET A 1 28.89 -37.14 12.46
CA MET A 1 28.00 -36.92 11.27
C MET A 1 27.36 -35.54 11.44
N LYS A 2 27.89 -34.53 10.76
CA LYS A 2 27.37 -33.14 10.80
C LYS A 2 26.22 -33.05 9.83
N LYS A 3 24.99 -32.79 10.33
CA LYS A 3 23.82 -32.46 9.52
C LYS A 3 23.96 -31.02 9.08
N THR A 4 24.30 -30.82 7.83
CA THR A 4 24.29 -29.53 7.17
C THR A 4 22.81 -29.15 6.93
N LEU A 5 22.31 -28.21 7.71
CA LEU A 5 21.00 -27.57 7.48
C LEU A 5 21.15 -26.68 6.26
N LEU A 6 20.59 -27.09 5.14
CA LEU A 6 20.46 -26.27 3.95
C LEU A 6 19.35 -25.25 4.26
N PHE A 7 19.72 -24.03 4.63
CA PHE A 7 18.81 -22.87 4.60
C PHE A 7 18.52 -22.58 3.12
N LEU A 8 17.37 -23.03 2.65
CA LEU A 8 16.80 -22.61 1.38
C LEU A 8 16.35 -21.15 1.57
N ASN A 9 17.24 -20.21 1.25
CA ASN A 9 16.86 -18.83 1.01
C ASN A 9 15.90 -18.84 -0.18
N LEU A 10 14.60 -18.82 0.11
CA LEU A 10 13.57 -18.51 -0.86
C LEU A 10 13.72 -17.01 -1.15
N ILE A 11 14.72 -16.68 -1.96
CA ILE A 11 14.75 -15.43 -2.69
C ILE A 11 13.51 -15.53 -3.56
N PHE A 12 12.46 -14.82 -3.16
CA PHE A 12 11.36 -14.47 -4.04
C PHE A 12 11.96 -13.56 -5.12
N SER A 13 12.72 -14.18 -5.99
CA SER A 13 12.97 -13.64 -7.31
C SER A 13 11.57 -13.57 -7.91
N CYS A 14 10.90 -12.41 -7.79
CA CYS A 14 9.93 -12.04 -8.76
C CYS A 14 10.67 -12.06 -10.09
N ALA A 15 10.77 -13.26 -10.71
CA ALA A 15 10.76 -13.34 -12.13
C ALA A 15 9.52 -12.53 -12.49
N LEU A 16 9.74 -11.30 -12.91
CA LEU A 16 8.75 -10.47 -13.54
C LEU A 16 8.24 -11.25 -14.76
N SER A 17 7.38 -12.25 -14.51
CA SER A 17 6.37 -12.59 -15.47
C SER A 17 5.62 -11.27 -15.65
N ALA A 18 5.39 -10.87 -16.89
CA ALA A 18 4.85 -9.57 -17.29
C ALA A 18 3.42 -9.29 -16.77
N GLN A 19 3.03 -9.86 -15.62
CA GLN A 19 1.71 -9.73 -15.05
C GLN A 19 1.66 -8.47 -14.19
N THR A 20 0.83 -7.54 -14.63
CA THR A 20 0.59 -6.29 -13.90
C THR A 20 -0.13 -6.59 -12.60
N MET A 21 0.35 -6.05 -11.49
CA MET A 21 -0.37 -6.04 -10.22
C MET A 21 -1.40 -4.93 -10.23
N ALA A 22 -2.58 -5.22 -9.68
CA ALA A 22 -3.66 -4.27 -9.48
C ALA A 22 -4.00 -4.18 -7.99
N PHE A 23 -4.77 -3.17 -7.63
CA PHE A 23 -5.31 -3.04 -6.30
C PHE A 23 -6.77 -2.58 -6.32
N SER A 24 -7.46 -2.93 -5.26
CA SER A 24 -8.75 -2.36 -4.87
C SER A 24 -8.64 -1.91 -3.42
N VAL A 25 -9.02 -0.68 -3.13
CA VAL A 25 -9.02 -0.17 -1.77
C VAL A 25 -10.38 0.44 -1.45
N ILE A 26 -10.94 0.07 -0.30
CA ILE A 26 -12.11 0.71 0.28
C ILE A 26 -11.69 1.49 1.53
N GLU A 27 -12.17 2.72 1.63
CA GLU A 27 -12.07 3.49 2.85
C GLU A 27 -13.32 3.25 3.70
N LEU A 28 -13.19 3.38 5.01
CA LEU A 28 -14.31 3.23 5.93
C LEU A 28 -14.13 4.09 7.18
N LYS A 29 -15.26 4.51 7.74
CA LYS A 29 -15.32 5.18 9.02
C LYS A 29 -15.82 4.20 10.07
N ALA A 30 -14.94 3.79 10.97
CA ALA A 30 -15.34 2.99 12.12
C ALA A 30 -16.12 3.86 13.13
N LYS A 31 -17.10 3.27 13.81
CA LYS A 31 -17.75 3.90 14.96
C LYS A 31 -16.73 4.11 16.07
N ASP A 32 -16.90 5.15 16.85
CA ASP A 32 -16.06 5.43 18.02
C ASP A 32 -15.89 4.17 18.87
N PHE A 33 -14.65 3.89 19.26
CA PHE A 33 -14.25 2.74 20.08
C PHE A 33 -14.51 1.36 19.46
N SER A 34 -14.71 1.28 18.13
CA SER A 34 -14.91 0.01 17.42
C SER A 34 -13.67 -0.49 16.69
N GLU A 35 -12.59 0.28 16.64
CA GLU A 35 -11.36 -0.01 15.87
C GLU A 35 -10.76 -1.37 16.26
N ALA A 36 -10.69 -1.66 17.56
CA ALA A 36 -10.18 -2.93 18.05
C ALA A 36 -11.03 -4.14 17.59
N LYS A 37 -12.34 -3.96 17.41
CA LYS A 37 -13.25 -5.01 16.94
C LYS A 37 -13.11 -5.24 15.44
N VAL A 38 -12.87 -4.17 14.67
CA VAL A 38 -12.56 -4.26 13.24
C VAL A 38 -11.32 -5.13 13.04
N LEU A 39 -10.27 -4.85 13.81
CA LEU A 39 -9.02 -5.61 13.76
C LEU A 39 -9.20 -7.07 14.20
N GLU A 40 -9.90 -7.30 15.32
CA GLU A 40 -10.15 -8.65 15.86
C GLU A 40 -10.93 -9.53 14.86
N ASP A 41 -11.98 -9.00 14.24
CA ASP A 41 -12.78 -9.76 13.29
C ASP A 41 -12.05 -9.94 11.93
N PHE A 42 -11.21 -8.98 11.53
CA PHE A 42 -10.30 -9.16 10.41
C PHE A 42 -9.32 -10.32 10.65
N ASP A 43 -8.66 -10.34 11.81
CA ASP A 43 -7.76 -11.42 12.21
C ASP A 43 -8.47 -12.80 12.19
N LYS A 44 -9.72 -12.88 12.66
CA LYS A 44 -10.50 -14.13 12.64
C LYS A 44 -10.87 -14.61 11.25
N LEU A 45 -11.19 -13.68 10.33
CA LEU A 45 -11.53 -14.04 8.94
C LEU A 45 -10.34 -14.63 8.22
N PHE A 46 -9.17 -14.01 8.39
CA PHE A 46 -7.96 -14.37 7.68
C PHE A 46 -7.03 -15.32 8.44
N ASP A 47 -7.48 -15.85 9.62
CA ASP A 47 -6.71 -16.83 10.36
C ASP A 47 -6.45 -18.09 9.53
N GLY A 48 -5.17 -18.38 9.28
CA GLY A 48 -4.73 -19.52 8.49
C GLY A 48 -4.90 -19.37 6.96
N VAL A 49 -5.45 -18.26 6.48
CA VAL A 49 -5.55 -17.99 5.04
C VAL A 49 -4.16 -17.75 4.46
N LYS A 50 -3.86 -18.39 3.34
CA LYS A 50 -2.64 -18.20 2.57
C LYS A 50 -2.99 -17.63 1.21
N LEU A 51 -2.27 -16.60 0.84
CA LEU A 51 -2.40 -16.04 -0.50
C LEU A 51 -1.36 -16.71 -1.42
N GLU A 52 -1.75 -16.99 -2.65
CA GLU A 52 -0.83 -17.47 -3.67
C GLU A 52 -0.02 -16.32 -4.26
N ASN A 53 -0.69 -15.18 -4.45
CA ASN A 53 -0.09 -13.97 -4.99
C ASN A 53 -0.79 -12.72 -4.43
N GLY A 54 -0.02 -11.71 -4.08
CA GLY A 54 -0.56 -10.42 -3.66
C GLY A 54 -0.61 -10.25 -2.14
N ALA A 55 -1.49 -9.38 -1.67
CA ALA A 55 -1.65 -9.07 -0.26
C ALA A 55 -3.06 -8.54 0.06
N ILE A 56 -3.50 -8.72 1.30
CA ILE A 56 -4.66 -8.02 1.88
C ILE A 56 -4.14 -7.21 3.05
N VAL A 57 -4.41 -5.91 3.06
CA VAL A 57 -3.86 -4.99 4.05
C VAL A 57 -4.99 -4.25 4.75
N LEU A 58 -5.04 -4.35 6.09
CA LEU A 58 -5.86 -3.48 6.92
C LEU A 58 -4.99 -2.35 7.46
N GLU A 59 -5.41 -1.12 7.24
CA GLU A 59 -4.71 0.11 7.59
C GLU A 59 -5.57 1.00 8.47
N SER A 60 -4.97 1.70 9.45
CA SER A 60 -5.56 2.89 10.07
C SER A 60 -5.09 4.14 9.34
N ILE A 61 -5.98 5.14 9.18
CA ILE A 61 -5.61 6.46 8.66
C ILE A 61 -5.18 7.31 9.86
N GLU A 62 -3.89 7.66 9.90
CA GLU A 62 -3.31 8.39 11.03
C GLU A 62 -3.47 9.91 10.86
N THR A 63 -3.32 10.41 9.64
CA THR A 63 -3.44 11.84 9.28
C THR A 63 -3.95 12.01 7.87
N GLY A 64 -4.54 13.15 7.55
CA GLY A 64 -4.91 13.53 6.19
C GLY A 64 -6.25 12.97 5.69
N SER A 65 -7.08 12.39 6.57
CA SER A 65 -8.41 11.91 6.16
C SER A 65 -9.31 13.08 5.72
N THR A 66 -9.72 13.07 4.46
CA THR A 66 -10.57 14.14 3.90
C THR A 66 -12.06 13.98 4.22
N LEU A 67 -12.51 12.76 4.53
CA LEU A 67 -13.92 12.41 4.75
C LEU A 67 -14.20 11.90 6.17
N GLY A 68 -13.21 12.01 7.08
CA GLY A 68 -13.33 11.44 8.42
C GLY A 68 -13.23 9.91 8.44
N ASN A 69 -12.80 9.29 7.34
CA ASN A 69 -12.49 7.87 7.29
C ASN A 69 -11.36 7.55 8.26
N THR A 70 -11.45 6.40 8.91
CA THR A 70 -10.51 5.98 9.96
C THR A 70 -9.64 4.82 9.53
N HIS A 71 -10.10 4.02 8.57
CA HIS A 71 -9.42 2.83 8.10
C HIS A 71 -9.52 2.68 6.59
N ARG A 72 -8.62 1.84 6.06
CA ARG A 72 -8.64 1.36 4.69
C ARG A 72 -8.44 -0.15 4.68
N LEU A 73 -9.11 -0.81 3.75
CA LEU A 73 -8.89 -2.21 3.45
C LEU A 73 -8.48 -2.31 1.98
N ALA A 74 -7.26 -2.78 1.75
CA ALA A 74 -6.68 -2.88 0.43
C ALA A 74 -6.46 -4.34 0.03
N TRP A 75 -6.84 -4.68 -1.18
CA TRP A 75 -6.52 -5.94 -1.86
C TRP A 75 -5.52 -5.63 -2.97
N ILE A 76 -4.40 -6.34 -2.97
CA ILE A 76 -3.36 -6.26 -4.01
C ILE A 76 -3.33 -7.62 -4.69
N TYR A 77 -3.53 -7.68 -5.99
CA TYR A 77 -3.70 -8.93 -6.73
C TYR A 77 -3.12 -8.85 -8.15
N PRO A 78 -2.73 -10.00 -8.73
CA PRO A 78 -2.29 -10.06 -10.12
C PRO A 78 -3.49 -9.84 -11.06
N LEU A 79 -3.36 -8.91 -12.01
CA LEU A 79 -4.43 -8.61 -12.97
C LEU A 79 -4.65 -9.81 -13.90
N GLY A 80 -5.88 -10.39 -13.84
CA GLY A 80 -6.22 -11.60 -14.58
C GLY A 80 -5.65 -12.89 -14.01
N GLY A 81 -5.10 -12.86 -12.80
CA GLY A 81 -4.65 -14.02 -12.01
C GLY A 81 -5.46 -14.21 -10.73
N GLU A 82 -5.15 -15.27 -10.01
CA GLU A 82 -5.76 -15.59 -8.73
C GLU A 82 -4.90 -15.07 -7.58
N MET A 83 -5.53 -14.47 -6.59
CA MET A 83 -4.88 -14.02 -5.37
C MET A 83 -4.83 -15.14 -4.32
N MET A 84 -5.87 -15.95 -4.26
CA MET A 84 -6.02 -17.09 -3.35
C MET A 84 -6.86 -18.17 -3.99
N ALA A 85 -6.80 -19.39 -3.48
CA ALA A 85 -7.69 -20.47 -3.89
C ALA A 85 -9.16 -20.10 -3.66
N GLU A 86 -10.07 -20.63 -4.50
CA GLU A 86 -11.50 -20.32 -4.44
C GLU A 86 -12.14 -20.67 -3.08
N ASP A 87 -11.61 -21.70 -2.42
CA ASP A 87 -12.07 -22.19 -1.11
C ASP A 87 -11.20 -21.72 0.08
N ALA A 88 -10.27 -20.78 -0.15
CA ALA A 88 -9.37 -20.29 0.90
C ALA A 88 -10.12 -19.64 2.08
N ILE A 89 -11.28 -19.06 1.82
CA ILE A 89 -12.16 -18.48 2.84
C ILE A 89 -13.53 -19.13 2.72
N ASP A 90 -14.00 -19.72 3.82
CA ASP A 90 -15.37 -20.24 3.89
C ASP A 90 -16.38 -19.10 3.61
N PRO A 91 -17.26 -19.25 2.60
CA PRO A 91 -18.26 -18.25 2.27
C PRO A 91 -19.12 -17.80 3.45
N LEU A 92 -19.51 -18.74 4.33
CA LEU A 92 -20.31 -18.42 5.52
C LEU A 92 -19.52 -17.57 6.53
N LYS A 93 -18.21 -17.80 6.66
CA LYS A 93 -17.33 -16.95 7.50
C LYS A 93 -17.19 -15.56 6.90
N SER A 94 -17.05 -15.47 5.58
CA SER A 94 -17.01 -14.19 4.86
C SER A 94 -18.29 -13.40 5.05
N ASP A 95 -19.45 -14.03 4.83
CA ASP A 95 -20.76 -13.38 5.02
C ASP A 95 -20.97 -12.92 6.46
N ALA A 96 -20.60 -13.75 7.44
CA ALA A 96 -20.66 -13.39 8.86
C ALA A 96 -19.75 -12.22 9.21
N PHE A 97 -18.54 -12.16 8.62
CA PHE A 97 -17.61 -11.03 8.79
C PHE A 97 -18.24 -9.72 8.29
N TRP A 98 -18.73 -9.71 7.04
CA TRP A 98 -19.31 -8.49 6.48
C TRP A 98 -20.58 -8.06 7.21
N ALA A 99 -21.41 -8.97 7.66
CA ALA A 99 -22.57 -8.69 8.48
C ALA A 99 -22.18 -8.05 9.84
N LYS A 100 -21.10 -8.53 10.45
CA LYS A 100 -20.58 -7.95 11.70
C LYS A 100 -19.95 -6.58 11.47
N MET A 101 -19.20 -6.40 10.39
CA MET A 101 -18.58 -5.11 10.04
C MET A 101 -19.65 -4.02 9.97
N GLY A 102 -20.85 -4.30 9.48
CA GLY A 102 -21.97 -3.37 9.49
C GLY A 102 -22.35 -2.84 10.89
N ASN A 103 -22.01 -3.56 11.97
CA ASN A 103 -22.23 -3.06 13.34
C ASN A 103 -21.15 -2.11 13.82
N TYR A 104 -19.93 -2.19 13.24
CA TYR A 104 -18.75 -1.43 13.66
C TYR A 104 -18.45 -0.25 12.76
N ILE A 105 -18.94 -0.29 11.53
CA ILE A 105 -18.74 0.76 10.53
C ILE A 105 -19.91 1.74 10.62
N GLU A 106 -19.58 3.02 10.72
CA GLU A 106 -20.53 4.13 10.66
C GLU A 106 -20.87 4.45 9.20
N GLU A 107 -19.82 4.51 8.36
CA GLU A 107 -19.94 4.86 6.94
C GLU A 107 -18.92 4.07 6.11
N TRP A 108 -19.39 3.53 4.99
CA TRP A 108 -18.54 2.97 3.96
C TRP A 108 -18.16 4.07 2.99
N GLY A 109 -16.88 4.32 2.89
CA GLY A 109 -16.32 5.33 2.00
C GLY A 109 -16.18 4.84 0.55
N PRO A 110 -15.48 5.61 -0.26
CA PRO A 110 -15.28 5.28 -1.66
C PRO A 110 -14.41 4.04 -1.85
N VAL A 111 -14.64 3.35 -2.97
CA VAL A 111 -13.78 2.26 -3.45
C VAL A 111 -12.98 2.77 -4.64
N HIS A 112 -11.67 2.62 -4.59
CA HIS A 112 -10.76 3.01 -5.66
C HIS A 112 -10.06 1.77 -6.23
N HIS A 113 -9.84 1.77 -7.56
CA HIS A 113 -9.12 0.68 -8.22
C HIS A 113 -8.03 1.25 -9.12
N GLY A 114 -6.93 0.51 -9.21
CA GLY A 114 -5.83 0.92 -10.06
C GLY A 114 -4.77 -0.15 -10.23
N ARG A 115 -3.67 0.24 -10.88
CA ARG A 115 -2.53 -0.63 -11.15
C ARG A 115 -1.28 -0.15 -10.44
N ILE A 116 -0.44 -1.11 -10.10
CA ILE A 116 0.89 -0.87 -9.56
C ILE A 116 1.88 -0.83 -10.73
N LEU A 117 2.58 0.27 -10.90
CA LEU A 117 3.53 0.48 -12.00
C LEU A 117 5.00 0.37 -11.56
N SER A 118 5.27 0.56 -10.27
CA SER A 118 6.58 0.39 -9.65
C SER A 118 6.37 -0.03 -8.19
N TRP A 119 7.16 -1.01 -7.72
CA TRP A 119 7.04 -1.52 -6.37
C TRP A 119 8.38 -1.98 -5.84
N GLN A 120 8.81 -1.39 -4.76
CA GLN A 120 9.93 -1.83 -3.95
C GLN A 120 9.36 -2.31 -2.61
N PRO A 121 9.33 -3.62 -2.35
CA PRO A 121 8.87 -4.14 -1.06
C PRO A 121 9.87 -3.86 0.06
N THR A 122 9.42 -4.00 1.30
CA THR A 122 10.27 -4.07 2.48
C THR A 122 10.02 -5.38 3.23
N ASP A 123 11.07 -5.90 3.86
CA ASP A 123 11.01 -7.03 4.81
C ASP A 123 11.08 -6.55 6.27
N LYS A 124 11.09 -5.23 6.48
CA LYS A 124 11.20 -4.58 7.78
C LYS A 124 9.84 -4.41 8.42
N GLU A 125 9.55 -5.20 9.44
CA GLU A 125 8.27 -5.15 10.16
C GLU A 125 8.00 -3.81 10.85
N GLU A 126 9.05 -3.06 11.17
CA GLU A 126 8.95 -1.73 11.76
C GLU A 126 8.48 -0.65 10.78
N MET A 127 8.60 -0.85 9.46
CA MET A 127 8.21 0.12 8.41
C MET A 127 6.70 0.14 8.19
N LYS A 128 5.94 0.49 9.23
CA LYS A 128 4.46 0.41 9.25
C LYS A 128 3.74 1.69 8.89
N LEU A 129 4.37 2.85 9.08
CA LEU A 129 3.81 4.12 8.62
C LEU A 129 4.02 4.23 7.12
N VAL A 130 2.97 4.53 6.37
CA VAL A 130 3.06 4.73 4.92
C VAL A 130 2.43 6.07 4.58
N HIS A 131 3.23 6.97 4.05
CA HIS A 131 2.76 8.23 3.51
C HIS A 131 2.40 8.04 2.04
N ILE A 132 1.24 8.51 1.65
CA ILE A 132 0.66 8.35 0.30
C ILE A 132 0.33 9.75 -0.23
N TRP A 133 0.79 10.02 -1.44
CA TRP A 133 0.45 11.22 -2.20
C TRP A 133 -0.43 10.85 -3.37
N ASP A 134 -1.56 11.48 -3.46
CA ASP A 134 -2.44 11.44 -4.61
C ASP A 134 -2.07 12.57 -5.55
N VAL A 135 -1.68 12.23 -6.76
CA VAL A 135 -1.16 13.21 -7.70
C VAL A 135 -1.88 13.15 -9.06
N LYS A 136 -1.97 14.31 -9.70
CA LYS A 136 -2.43 14.45 -11.06
C LYS A 136 -1.23 14.74 -11.96
N ALA A 137 -0.66 13.70 -12.57
CA ALA A 137 0.46 13.82 -13.47
C ALA A 137 -0.03 14.28 -14.86
N LYS A 138 0.53 15.38 -15.40
CA LYS A 138 0.21 15.84 -16.75
C LYS A 138 0.88 15.00 -17.83
N ASP A 139 2.10 14.51 -17.56
CA ASP A 139 2.81 13.53 -18.37
C ASP A 139 3.14 12.29 -17.54
N PRO A 140 2.29 11.22 -17.60
CA PRO A 140 2.50 10.00 -16.84
C PRO A 140 3.81 9.27 -17.16
N ILE A 141 4.31 9.38 -18.40
CA ILE A 141 5.54 8.72 -18.82
C ILE A 141 6.75 9.42 -18.20
N ALA A 142 6.80 10.74 -18.29
CA ALA A 142 7.86 11.54 -17.65
C ALA A 142 7.83 11.38 -16.14
N PHE A 143 6.63 11.36 -15.53
CA PHE A 143 6.47 11.17 -14.09
C PHE A 143 7.02 9.82 -13.62
N LYS A 144 6.65 8.72 -14.30
CA LYS A 144 7.18 7.39 -13.99
C LYS A 144 8.70 7.33 -14.14
N LYS A 145 9.23 7.86 -15.22
CA LYS A 145 10.68 7.92 -15.46
C LYS A 145 11.40 8.70 -14.35
N GLY A 146 10.83 9.83 -13.91
CA GLY A 146 11.35 10.62 -12.81
C GLY A 146 11.34 9.85 -11.49
N HIS A 147 10.24 9.18 -11.17
CA HIS A 147 10.14 8.30 -10.00
C HIS A 147 11.22 7.20 -10.00
N ASP A 148 11.37 6.48 -11.11
CA ASP A 148 12.36 5.41 -11.24
C ASP A 148 13.80 5.94 -11.09
N ASN A 149 14.09 7.14 -11.62
CA ASN A 149 15.39 7.81 -11.49
C ASN A 149 15.68 8.22 -10.05
N ILE A 150 14.68 8.69 -9.30
CA ILE A 150 14.80 9.02 -7.87
C ILE A 150 15.17 7.77 -7.09
N LEU A 151 14.42 6.68 -7.24
CA LEU A 151 14.70 5.42 -6.55
C LEU A 151 16.12 4.89 -6.87
N LYS A 152 16.53 4.99 -8.12
CA LYS A 152 17.87 4.56 -8.52
C LYS A 152 18.97 5.45 -7.90
N SER A 153 18.78 6.75 -7.86
CA SER A 153 19.77 7.70 -7.36
C SER A 153 19.89 7.69 -5.85
N PHE A 154 18.79 7.48 -5.16
CA PHE A 154 18.67 7.46 -3.69
C PHE A 154 18.41 6.04 -3.14
N LYS A 155 18.96 5.02 -3.83
CA LYS A 155 18.78 3.61 -3.47
C LYS A 155 19.12 3.30 -2.01
N GLN A 156 20.11 3.97 -1.42
CA GLN A 156 20.51 3.73 -0.03
C GLN A 156 19.51 4.32 0.97
N ASP A 157 18.87 5.44 0.62
CA ASP A 157 17.89 6.10 1.47
C ASP A 157 16.54 5.37 1.47
N PHE A 158 16.21 4.70 0.36
CA PHE A 158 14.99 3.92 0.22
C PHE A 158 15.16 2.42 0.46
N LYS A 159 16.39 1.95 0.73
CA LYS A 159 16.76 0.53 0.69
C LYS A 159 15.86 -0.38 1.55
N ASP A 160 15.47 0.07 2.75
CA ASP A 160 14.68 -0.71 3.70
C ASP A 160 13.20 -0.27 3.75
N ARG A 161 12.79 0.60 2.82
CA ARG A 161 11.43 1.18 2.76
C ARG A 161 10.58 0.52 1.70
N LEU A 162 9.30 0.38 1.99
CA LEU A 162 8.30 0.16 0.96
C LEU A 162 8.16 1.43 0.14
N VAL A 163 8.37 1.34 -1.16
CA VAL A 163 8.14 2.45 -2.09
C VAL A 163 7.29 1.97 -3.25
N GLY A 164 6.21 2.68 -3.52
CA GLY A 164 5.26 2.32 -4.55
C GLY A 164 4.86 3.50 -5.43
N PHE A 165 4.50 3.18 -6.67
CA PHE A 165 3.92 4.11 -7.63
C PHE A 165 2.91 3.39 -8.50
N GLY A 166 1.78 4.03 -8.76
CA GLY A 166 0.75 3.43 -9.59
C GLY A 166 -0.29 4.41 -10.10
N THR A 167 -1.32 3.88 -10.74
CA THR A 167 -2.44 4.63 -11.30
C THR A 167 -3.71 4.43 -10.49
N TYR A 168 -4.59 5.44 -10.49
CA TYR A 168 -6.01 5.28 -10.23
C TYR A 168 -6.73 5.18 -11.57
N ASP A 169 -7.31 4.02 -11.85
CA ASP A 169 -7.98 3.77 -13.12
C ASP A 169 -9.50 3.92 -13.02
N ILE A 170 -10.10 3.54 -11.87
CA ILE A 170 -11.55 3.65 -11.61
C ILE A 170 -11.77 4.37 -10.29
N ASN A 171 -12.73 5.30 -10.27
CA ASN A 171 -13.11 6.13 -9.12
C ASN A 171 -11.90 6.85 -8.52
N ARG A 172 -11.36 7.78 -9.26
CA ARG A 172 -10.16 8.56 -8.92
C ARG A 172 -10.40 9.48 -7.72
N PRO A 173 -9.64 9.36 -6.61
CA PRO A 173 -9.83 10.24 -5.46
C PRO A 173 -9.55 11.70 -5.87
N ASN A 174 -10.56 12.56 -5.71
CA ASN A 174 -10.48 13.99 -6.05
C ASN A 174 -9.89 14.30 -7.45
N GLY A 175 -9.98 13.35 -8.39
CA GLY A 175 -9.45 13.50 -9.75
C GLY A 175 -7.96 13.17 -9.88
N ALA A 176 -7.30 12.65 -8.84
CA ALA A 176 -5.93 12.15 -8.91
C ALA A 176 -5.82 11.03 -9.96
N THR A 177 -4.75 11.04 -10.72
CA THR A 177 -4.50 10.03 -11.76
C THR A 177 -3.52 8.96 -11.31
N HIS A 178 -2.66 9.31 -10.35
CA HIS A 178 -1.60 8.45 -9.84
C HIS A 178 -1.46 8.61 -8.34
N TRP A 179 -0.78 7.66 -7.73
CA TRP A 179 -0.36 7.69 -6.35
C TRP A 179 1.12 7.34 -6.23
N VAL A 180 1.76 7.92 -5.22
CA VAL A 180 3.11 7.58 -4.78
C VAL A 180 3.02 7.22 -3.30
N LEU A 181 3.77 6.24 -2.85
CA LEU A 181 3.84 5.93 -1.42
C LEU A 181 5.29 5.65 -0.99
N VAL A 182 5.58 6.01 0.26
CA VAL A 182 6.86 5.73 0.91
C VAL A 182 6.59 5.36 2.36
N SER A 183 7.17 4.23 2.83
CA SER A 183 7.05 3.85 4.23
C SER A 183 8.14 4.45 5.11
N GLY A 184 7.83 4.50 6.40
CA GLY A 184 8.73 4.83 7.50
C GLY A 184 8.42 4.01 8.74
N ILE A 185 9.28 4.11 9.75
CA ILE A 185 9.04 3.52 11.07
C ILE A 185 7.90 4.26 11.75
N ASP A 186 8.00 5.59 11.75
CA ASP A 186 7.07 6.54 12.32
C ASP A 186 7.16 7.90 11.59
N GLN A 187 6.47 8.91 12.12
CA GLN A 187 6.47 10.24 11.53
C GLN A 187 7.84 10.91 11.60
N GLU A 188 8.59 10.72 12.68
CA GLU A 188 9.91 11.34 12.84
C GLU A 188 10.90 10.78 11.81
N ASP A 189 10.97 9.45 11.67
CA ASP A 189 11.79 8.78 10.65
C ASP A 189 11.44 9.26 9.23
N HIS A 190 10.14 9.42 8.95
CA HIS A 190 9.67 9.89 7.66
C HIS A 190 10.08 11.35 7.40
N LEU A 191 9.89 12.25 8.37
CA LEU A 191 10.28 13.65 8.26
C LEU A 191 11.80 13.82 8.14
N MET A 192 12.60 13.00 8.84
CA MET A 192 14.06 13.00 8.69
C MET A 192 14.50 12.60 7.28
N LEU A 193 13.83 11.60 6.67
CA LEU A 193 14.08 11.24 5.28
C LEU A 193 13.78 12.41 4.35
N TYR A 194 12.65 13.10 4.54
CA TYR A 194 12.23 14.24 3.73
C TYR A 194 13.19 15.40 3.87
N ASP A 195 13.53 15.80 5.09
CA ASP A 195 14.49 16.88 5.33
C ASP A 195 15.82 16.61 4.61
N LYS A 196 16.30 15.36 4.68
CA LYS A 196 17.51 14.96 3.96
C LYS A 196 17.37 15.09 2.44
N LEU A 197 16.26 14.58 1.87
CA LEU A 197 16.06 14.58 0.43
C LEU A 197 15.82 15.98 -0.13
N GLU A 198 15.03 16.80 0.55
CA GLU A 198 14.71 18.17 0.12
C GLU A 198 15.90 19.12 0.19
N ASN A 199 16.91 18.81 1.02
CA ASN A 199 18.18 19.53 1.07
C ASN A 199 19.23 19.00 0.06
N ASP A 200 18.93 17.96 -0.71
CA ASP A 200 19.82 17.40 -1.72
C ASP A 200 19.51 17.99 -3.10
N SER A 201 20.48 18.69 -3.67
CA SER A 201 20.33 19.34 -4.99
C SER A 201 20.00 18.36 -6.12
N LYS A 202 20.50 17.11 -6.02
CA LYS A 202 20.21 16.07 -7.01
C LYS A 202 18.76 15.58 -6.91
N PHE A 203 18.21 15.49 -5.69
CA PHE A 203 16.80 15.17 -5.49
C PHE A 203 15.90 16.24 -6.08
N ILE A 204 16.20 17.52 -5.80
CA ILE A 204 15.46 18.66 -6.36
C ILE A 204 15.46 18.63 -7.90
N GLU A 205 16.65 18.41 -8.52
CA GLU A 205 16.76 18.29 -9.98
C GLU A 205 15.88 17.17 -10.54
N LEU A 206 15.87 16.00 -9.88
CA LEU A 206 15.08 14.84 -10.31
C LEU A 206 13.57 15.08 -10.14
N ILE A 207 13.14 15.70 -9.04
CA ILE A 207 11.75 16.11 -8.83
C ILE A 207 11.28 17.05 -9.94
N GLN A 208 12.10 18.06 -10.27
CA GLN A 208 11.78 19.01 -11.35
C GLN A 208 11.72 18.33 -12.73
N SER A 209 12.54 17.29 -12.95
CA SER A 209 12.60 16.57 -14.22
C SER A 209 11.46 15.59 -14.46
N ARG A 210 10.68 15.24 -13.42
CA ARG A 210 9.56 14.26 -13.54
C ARG A 210 8.33 14.79 -14.29
N GLY A 211 8.40 16.04 -14.76
CA GLY A 211 7.28 16.69 -15.42
C GLY A 211 6.32 17.37 -14.45
N GLU A 212 5.38 18.10 -15.02
CA GLU A 212 4.42 18.87 -14.23
C GLU A 212 3.38 17.94 -13.58
N SER A 213 3.19 18.08 -12.28
CA SER A 213 2.19 17.36 -11.49
C SER A 213 1.57 18.29 -10.47
N GLU A 214 0.32 18.02 -10.14
CA GLU A 214 -0.45 18.64 -9.07
C GLU A 214 -0.63 17.61 -7.97
N GLU A 215 -0.24 17.96 -6.75
CA GLU A 215 -0.61 17.18 -5.56
C GLU A 215 -2.07 17.49 -5.24
N VAL A 216 -2.89 16.45 -5.19
CA VAL A 216 -4.33 16.56 -4.97
C VAL A 216 -4.67 16.39 -3.50
N SER A 217 -4.04 15.41 -2.87
CA SER A 217 -4.11 15.12 -1.44
C SER A 217 -2.90 14.32 -1.00
N ASP A 218 -2.59 14.38 0.28
CA ASP A 218 -1.67 13.49 0.95
C ASP A 218 -2.24 13.01 2.27
N PHE A 219 -1.86 11.82 2.68
CA PHE A 219 -2.28 11.24 3.94
C PHE A 219 -1.32 10.14 4.38
N ALA A 220 -1.30 9.87 5.69
CA ALA A 220 -0.50 8.79 6.24
C ALA A 220 -1.40 7.70 6.82
N VAL A 221 -1.06 6.46 6.51
CA VAL A 221 -1.69 5.26 7.07
C VAL A 221 -0.70 4.43 7.86
N LYS A 222 -1.21 3.61 8.75
CA LYS A 222 -0.42 2.62 9.48
C LYS A 222 -0.94 1.23 9.16
N HIS A 223 -0.05 0.36 8.72
CA HIS A 223 -0.38 -1.05 8.51
C HIS A 223 -0.69 -1.72 9.85
N LEU A 224 -1.93 -2.12 10.06
CA LEU A 224 -2.39 -2.87 11.22
C LEU A 224 -2.19 -4.36 11.01
N ARG A 225 -2.49 -4.86 9.81
CA ARG A 225 -2.27 -6.24 9.37
C ARG A 225 -1.94 -6.31 7.89
N VAL A 226 -1.05 -7.25 7.57
CA VAL A 226 -0.71 -7.62 6.20
C VAL A 226 -0.81 -9.14 6.10
N ILE A 227 -1.66 -9.63 5.21
CA ILE A 227 -1.81 -11.04 4.87
C ILE A 227 -1.13 -11.25 3.50
N MET A 228 -0.21 -12.21 3.41
CA MET A 228 0.54 -12.56 2.19
C MET A 228 0.60 -14.07 2.01
#